data_c1b7c9f754224dbc36687f693986dd95
#
_entry.id   c1b7c9f754224dbc36687f693986dd95
#
_cell.length_a   1.000
_cell.length_b   1.000
_cell.length_c   1.000
_cell.angle_alpha   90.00
_cell.angle_beta   90.00
_cell.angle_gamma   90.00
#
_symmetry.space_group_name_H-M   'P 1'
#
loop_
_entity.id
_entity.type
_entity.pdbx_description
1 polymer ?
#
loop_
_entity_poly.entity_id
_entity_poly.type
_entity_poly.pdbx_seq_one_letter_code
_entity_poly.pdbx_strand_id
1 'polypeptide(L)'
;VTVVEPALYALLLAAAAAVVWRRPVAALYLFVVGLAVHNAVMAALYAAGVRGTTLTAITAWKEILLAVALARVAVVALREHRLPFRPGVVDWLALAFAALTLAYALVPQSTLGGEAGRRAVALAVRHDLVPVAAYFLGRSLRLGRGHLRRLGWTLLGTAGAVAALGLADVYLVAVGWWRTNGVVDYFHRHLGYDYHGTGLRREPDGTLAGLPENFVYNVGGDRPFLRRLVSTFLSPLASSYLFVVALVGAAGVLRRWRPPAIALGLLAAAGLLWTFTRSALLAVAVGLVVLALVRRRPHELAAAVAVVAVAVAWAHVFPRIGPTGTWTRTDLAYQHELATRSPGTSNAAASVNESSLREHWTSLRDGVRTVVHHPQGYGLGNVGQTASRTNTPLLAGESNYTELGVELGAAGALLWIAWVLALLAALVRAAREERWAGAMAAAFAAILALAVQTDVIGDPWVAYCVWALGGSLALVRPRPEGARLEERLAPAPRAS
;
A
#
# COMPACT_ATOMS: atom_id res chain seq x y z
N VAL A 1 9.88 30.06 -7.70
CA VAL A 1 10.76 28.98 -7.22
C VAL A 1 12.18 29.47 -7.39
N THR A 2 12.89 29.74 -6.32
CA THR A 2 14.28 30.14 -6.35
C THR A 2 15.14 28.93 -6.72
N VAL A 3 16.31 29.14 -7.33
CA VAL A 3 17.25 28.05 -7.71
C VAL A 3 17.72 27.24 -6.50
N VAL A 4 17.58 27.78 -5.31
CA VAL A 4 18.01 27.17 -4.02
C VAL A 4 17.22 25.88 -3.70
N GLU A 5 15.91 25.87 -3.95
CA GLU A 5 15.05 24.72 -3.59
C GLU A 5 15.35 23.46 -4.41
N PRO A 6 15.44 23.53 -5.76
CA PRO A 6 15.87 22.39 -6.56
C PRO A 6 17.29 21.90 -6.25
N ALA A 7 18.21 22.83 -5.95
CA ALA A 7 19.58 22.48 -5.60
C ALA A 7 19.64 21.73 -4.25
N LEU A 8 18.91 22.20 -3.24
CA LEU A 8 18.82 21.53 -1.93
C LEU A 8 18.21 20.12 -2.09
N TYR A 9 17.15 20.00 -2.86
CA TYR A 9 16.54 18.69 -3.13
C TYR A 9 17.53 17.75 -3.84
N ALA A 10 18.22 18.23 -4.90
CA ALA A 10 19.21 17.43 -5.61
C ALA A 10 20.35 16.97 -4.69
N LEU A 11 20.81 17.83 -3.79
CA LEU A 11 21.81 17.50 -2.79
C LEU A 11 21.32 16.43 -1.81
N LEU A 12 20.12 16.57 -1.28
CA LEU A 12 19.51 15.58 -0.37
C LEU A 12 19.30 14.23 -1.07
N LEU A 13 18.83 14.24 -2.31
CA LEU A 13 18.66 13.03 -3.10
C LEU A 13 20.00 12.37 -3.42
N ALA A 14 21.02 13.14 -3.79
CA ALA A 14 22.37 12.65 -4.04
C ALA A 14 22.98 12.04 -2.77
N ALA A 15 22.80 12.68 -1.61
CA ALA A 15 23.23 12.13 -0.33
C ALA A 15 22.52 10.82 0.01
N ALA A 16 21.20 10.77 -0.16
CA ALA A 16 20.41 9.54 0.03
C ALA A 16 20.87 8.44 -0.95
N ALA A 17 21.06 8.76 -2.22
CA ALA A 17 21.56 7.84 -3.23
C ALA A 17 22.96 7.31 -2.89
N ALA A 18 23.87 8.16 -2.40
CA ALA A 18 25.20 7.75 -1.94
C ALA A 18 25.14 6.80 -0.74
N VAL A 19 24.22 7.04 0.21
CA VAL A 19 23.98 6.15 1.34
C VAL A 19 23.44 4.80 0.86
N VAL A 20 22.46 4.81 -0.05
CA VAL A 20 21.86 3.60 -0.63
C VAL A 20 22.88 2.83 -1.46
N TRP A 21 23.71 3.51 -2.25
CA TRP A 21 24.80 2.88 -3.01
C TRP A 21 25.79 2.16 -2.10
N ARG A 22 26.17 2.76 -0.97
CA ARG A 22 27.06 2.13 0.01
C ARG A 22 26.38 1.01 0.80
N ARG A 23 25.11 1.19 1.12
CA ARG A 23 24.31 0.28 1.97
C ARG A 23 22.90 0.12 1.40
N PRO A 24 22.65 -0.79 0.44
CA PRO A 24 21.35 -0.93 -0.20
C PRO A 24 20.18 -1.17 0.77
N VAL A 25 20.45 -1.75 1.94
CA VAL A 25 19.43 -1.92 3.00
C VAL A 25 18.86 -0.59 3.50
N ALA A 26 19.57 0.52 3.35
CA ALA A 26 19.09 1.84 3.72
C ALA A 26 17.84 2.25 2.92
N ALA A 27 17.69 1.76 1.68
CA ALA A 27 16.51 2.01 0.86
C ALA A 27 15.23 1.55 1.57
N LEU A 28 15.25 0.40 2.28
CA LEU A 28 14.08 -0.10 2.99
C LEU A 28 13.62 0.85 4.11
N TYR A 29 14.57 1.42 4.86
CA TYR A 29 14.23 2.39 5.91
C TYR A 29 13.66 3.67 5.32
N LEU A 30 14.26 4.16 4.22
CA LEU A 30 13.79 5.33 3.50
C LEU A 30 12.40 5.10 2.90
N PHE A 31 12.12 3.91 2.37
CA PHE A 31 10.78 3.58 1.86
C PHE A 31 9.76 3.49 2.99
N VAL A 32 10.06 2.82 4.11
CA VAL A 32 9.09 2.69 5.22
C VAL A 32 8.68 4.06 5.77
N VAL A 33 9.64 4.96 5.99
CA VAL A 33 9.36 6.29 6.56
C VAL A 33 8.96 7.29 5.48
N GLY A 34 9.75 7.39 4.41
CA GLY A 34 9.60 8.42 3.39
C GLY A 34 8.29 8.28 2.59
N LEU A 35 7.87 7.04 2.28
CA LEU A 35 6.60 6.84 1.58
C LEU A 35 5.40 7.10 2.48
N ALA A 36 5.51 6.89 3.79
CA ALA A 36 4.45 7.20 4.72
C ALA A 36 4.13 8.71 4.81
N VAL A 37 5.10 9.57 4.49
CA VAL A 37 4.90 11.04 4.48
C VAL A 37 4.89 11.65 3.07
N HIS A 38 5.08 10.82 2.04
CA HIS A 38 5.28 11.26 0.67
C HIS A 38 4.15 12.17 0.15
N ASN A 39 2.91 11.72 0.26
CA ASN A 39 1.77 12.46 -0.29
C ASN A 39 1.59 13.81 0.41
N ALA A 40 1.71 13.85 1.74
CA ALA A 40 1.61 15.10 2.49
C ALA A 40 2.73 16.08 2.12
N VAL A 41 3.97 15.60 1.98
CA VAL A 41 5.11 16.43 1.57
C VAL A 41 4.92 16.95 0.15
N MET A 42 4.50 16.10 -0.79
CA MET A 42 4.27 16.52 -2.18
C MET A 42 3.14 17.55 -2.28
N ALA A 43 2.04 17.35 -1.57
CA ALA A 43 0.94 18.32 -1.50
C ALA A 43 1.38 19.65 -0.89
N ALA A 44 2.18 19.64 0.18
CA ALA A 44 2.72 20.83 0.80
C ALA A 44 3.67 21.59 -0.16
N LEU A 45 4.56 20.89 -0.86
CA LEU A 45 5.42 21.51 -1.87
C LEU A 45 4.60 22.12 -3.01
N TYR A 46 3.55 21.42 -3.45
CA TYR A 46 2.65 21.94 -4.46
C TYR A 46 1.93 23.22 -3.99
N ALA A 47 1.43 23.24 -2.76
CA ALA A 47 0.81 24.42 -2.15
C ALA A 47 1.81 25.58 -2.00
N ALA A 48 3.09 25.28 -1.73
CA ALA A 48 4.20 26.25 -1.72
C ALA A 48 4.61 26.76 -3.11
N GLY A 49 3.97 26.29 -4.20
CA GLY A 49 4.21 26.76 -5.55
C GLY A 49 5.20 25.90 -6.39
N VAL A 50 5.70 24.79 -5.87
CA VAL A 50 6.51 23.84 -6.63
C VAL A 50 5.61 23.02 -7.57
N ARG A 51 5.76 23.20 -8.87
CA ARG A 51 4.82 22.63 -9.87
C ARG A 51 5.53 22.03 -11.08
N GLY A 52 4.77 21.39 -11.97
CA GLY A 52 5.23 20.89 -13.25
C GLY A 52 6.36 19.86 -13.14
N THR A 53 7.36 19.99 -14.03
CA THR A 53 8.49 19.04 -14.10
C THR A 53 9.32 18.96 -12.83
N THR A 54 9.46 20.08 -12.10
CA THR A 54 10.19 20.11 -10.82
C THR A 54 9.52 19.21 -9.78
N LEU A 55 8.21 19.32 -9.58
CA LEU A 55 7.49 18.46 -8.66
C LEU A 55 7.53 17.00 -9.12
N THR A 56 7.39 16.75 -10.43
CA THR A 56 7.51 15.40 -11.00
C THR A 56 8.88 14.79 -10.73
N ALA A 57 9.96 15.56 -10.88
CA ALA A 57 11.31 15.10 -10.56
C ALA A 57 11.46 14.81 -9.06
N ILE A 58 10.87 15.64 -8.20
CA ILE A 58 10.87 15.41 -6.75
C ILE A 58 10.10 14.14 -6.40
N THR A 59 8.94 13.89 -6.98
CA THR A 59 8.15 12.69 -6.71
C THR A 59 8.86 11.39 -7.10
N ALA A 60 9.82 11.45 -8.04
CA ALA A 60 10.58 10.30 -8.53
C ALA A 60 11.69 9.79 -7.57
N TRP A 61 11.88 10.41 -6.40
CA TRP A 61 12.94 10.02 -5.45
C TRP A 61 12.93 8.51 -5.13
N LYS A 62 11.77 7.91 -5.04
CA LYS A 62 11.61 6.50 -4.69
C LYS A 62 12.05 5.57 -5.82
N GLU A 63 11.71 5.90 -7.05
CA GLU A 63 12.15 5.17 -8.24
C GLU A 63 13.67 5.30 -8.42
N ILE A 64 14.21 6.50 -8.22
CA ILE A 64 15.67 6.74 -8.28
C ILE A 64 16.40 5.92 -7.24
N LEU A 65 15.95 5.93 -5.98
CA LEU A 65 16.61 5.15 -4.92
C LEU A 65 16.47 3.64 -5.13
N LEU A 66 15.33 3.16 -5.65
CA LEU A 66 15.15 1.76 -6.04
C LEU A 66 16.12 1.37 -7.15
N ALA A 67 16.22 2.18 -8.19
CA ALA A 67 17.14 1.97 -9.31
C ALA A 67 18.61 1.98 -8.83
N VAL A 68 19.00 2.93 -7.98
CA VAL A 68 20.36 3.00 -7.38
C VAL A 68 20.67 1.74 -6.56
N ALA A 69 19.71 1.27 -5.75
CA ALA A 69 19.88 0.05 -4.96
C ALA A 69 20.06 -1.19 -5.85
N LEU A 70 19.22 -1.33 -6.88
CA LEU A 70 19.30 -2.43 -7.84
C LEU A 70 20.56 -2.36 -8.70
N ALA A 71 20.95 -1.17 -9.17
CA ALA A 71 22.21 -0.97 -9.90
C ALA A 71 23.42 -1.38 -9.04
N ARG A 72 23.42 -1.03 -7.74
CA ARG A 72 24.48 -1.48 -6.84
C ARG A 72 24.53 -2.99 -6.71
N VAL A 73 23.37 -3.65 -6.58
CA VAL A 73 23.26 -5.10 -6.53
C VAL A 73 23.78 -5.72 -7.83
N ALA A 74 23.39 -5.19 -8.98
CA ALA A 74 23.84 -5.66 -10.30
C ALA A 74 25.37 -5.51 -10.45
N VAL A 75 25.95 -4.37 -10.07
CA VAL A 75 27.40 -4.15 -10.12
C VAL A 75 28.15 -5.18 -9.25
N VAL A 76 27.64 -5.48 -8.04
CA VAL A 76 28.25 -6.50 -7.18
C VAL A 76 28.15 -7.89 -7.81
N ALA A 77 26.96 -8.25 -8.33
CA ALA A 77 26.74 -9.54 -8.98
C ALA A 77 27.64 -9.74 -10.20
N LEU A 78 27.82 -8.70 -11.03
CA LEU A 78 28.72 -8.73 -12.19
C LEU A 78 30.18 -8.88 -11.79
N ARG A 79 30.64 -8.14 -10.75
CA ARG A 79 32.03 -8.23 -10.26
C ARG A 79 32.36 -9.59 -9.62
N GLU A 80 31.39 -10.17 -8.93
CA GLU A 80 31.54 -11.45 -8.26
C GLU A 80 31.18 -12.63 -9.19
N HIS A 81 30.75 -12.37 -10.43
CA HIS A 81 30.27 -13.37 -11.40
C HIS A 81 29.24 -14.34 -10.81
N ARG A 82 28.41 -13.85 -9.88
CA ARG A 82 27.36 -14.65 -9.22
C ARG A 82 26.20 -13.79 -8.76
N LEU A 83 25.01 -14.36 -8.83
CA LEU A 83 23.82 -13.74 -8.28
C LEU A 83 23.86 -13.73 -6.74
N PRO A 84 23.33 -12.68 -6.07
CA PRO A 84 23.29 -12.60 -4.61
C PRO A 84 22.34 -13.64 -3.98
N PHE A 85 21.56 -14.34 -4.78
CA PHE A 85 20.63 -15.39 -4.39
C PHE A 85 20.61 -16.51 -5.42
N ARG A 86 20.06 -17.67 -5.06
CA ARG A 86 19.76 -18.76 -5.99
C ARG A 86 18.35 -18.57 -6.54
N PRO A 87 18.17 -18.50 -7.87
CA PRO A 87 16.85 -18.39 -8.48
C PRO A 87 15.98 -19.62 -8.15
N GLY A 88 14.71 -19.36 -7.88
CA GLY A 88 13.69 -20.37 -7.62
C GLY A 88 12.41 -20.08 -8.39
N VAL A 89 11.38 -20.90 -8.19
CA VAL A 89 10.09 -20.76 -8.90
C VAL A 89 9.48 -19.37 -8.70
N VAL A 90 9.56 -18.79 -7.49
CA VAL A 90 9.03 -17.46 -7.21
C VAL A 90 9.72 -16.39 -8.05
N ASP A 91 11.04 -16.51 -8.22
CA ASP A 91 11.84 -15.56 -9.00
C ASP A 91 11.50 -15.65 -10.50
N TRP A 92 11.30 -16.87 -11.02
CA TRP A 92 10.91 -17.07 -12.42
C TRP A 92 9.50 -16.60 -12.72
N LEU A 93 8.55 -16.79 -11.79
CA LEU A 93 7.20 -16.24 -11.93
C LEU A 93 7.20 -14.72 -11.95
N ALA A 94 8.01 -14.07 -11.08
CA ALA A 94 8.18 -12.64 -11.08
C ALA A 94 8.77 -12.11 -12.40
N LEU A 95 9.80 -12.79 -12.93
CA LEU A 95 10.40 -12.45 -14.23
C LEU A 95 9.43 -12.66 -15.39
N ALA A 96 8.67 -13.75 -15.38
CA ALA A 96 7.68 -14.04 -16.40
C ALA A 96 6.57 -12.97 -16.40
N PHE A 97 6.10 -12.54 -15.21
CA PHE A 97 5.14 -11.46 -15.08
C PHE A 97 5.72 -10.14 -15.63
N ALA A 98 6.96 -9.79 -15.27
CA ALA A 98 7.62 -8.61 -15.80
C ALA A 98 7.80 -8.66 -17.32
N ALA A 99 8.19 -9.81 -17.86
CA ALA A 99 8.35 -10.01 -19.31
C ALA A 99 7.01 -9.87 -20.05
N LEU A 100 5.93 -10.42 -19.48
CA LEU A 100 4.58 -10.27 -20.03
C LEU A 100 4.14 -8.81 -20.03
N THR A 101 4.31 -8.08 -18.93
CA THR A 101 3.99 -6.64 -18.83
C THR A 101 4.77 -5.84 -19.87
N LEU A 102 6.07 -6.12 -20.02
CA LEU A 102 6.89 -5.43 -21.06
C LEU A 102 6.47 -5.81 -22.47
N ALA A 103 6.08 -7.06 -22.74
CA ALA A 103 5.56 -7.46 -24.03
C ALA A 103 4.28 -6.69 -24.38
N TYR A 104 3.34 -6.56 -23.44
CA TYR A 104 2.12 -5.79 -23.62
C TYR A 104 2.38 -4.29 -23.81
N ALA A 105 3.44 -3.74 -23.20
CA ALA A 105 3.84 -2.35 -23.41
C ALA A 105 4.32 -2.08 -24.85
N LEU A 106 4.80 -3.09 -25.56
CA LEU A 106 5.24 -2.99 -26.96
C LEU A 106 4.09 -3.18 -27.97
N VAL A 107 2.99 -3.80 -27.55
CA VAL A 107 1.82 -4.00 -28.39
C VAL A 107 0.98 -2.71 -28.44
N PRO A 108 0.58 -2.22 -29.61
CA PRO A 108 -0.34 -1.08 -29.70
C PRO A 108 -1.65 -1.42 -28.99
N GLN A 109 -2.08 -0.60 -28.02
CA GLN A 109 -3.26 -0.89 -27.19
C GLN A 109 -4.53 -1.05 -28.02
N SER A 110 -4.64 -0.28 -29.12
CA SER A 110 -5.78 -0.35 -30.05
C SER A 110 -5.95 -1.73 -30.71
N THR A 111 -4.89 -2.51 -30.86
CA THR A 111 -4.99 -3.90 -31.40
C THR A 111 -5.60 -4.86 -30.40
N LEU A 112 -5.60 -4.50 -29.13
CA LEU A 112 -6.21 -5.24 -28.02
C LEU A 112 -7.61 -4.70 -27.69
N GLY A 113 -8.07 -3.64 -28.39
CA GLY A 113 -9.34 -2.98 -28.10
C GLY A 113 -9.28 -1.92 -27.00
N GLY A 114 -8.08 -1.57 -26.52
CA GLY A 114 -7.87 -0.51 -25.53
C GLY A 114 -7.65 0.86 -26.17
N GLU A 115 -7.87 1.92 -25.38
CA GLU A 115 -7.73 3.32 -25.80
C GLU A 115 -6.57 4.06 -25.11
N ALA A 116 -5.79 3.35 -24.29
CA ALA A 116 -4.73 3.94 -23.50
C ALA A 116 -3.61 4.53 -24.37
N GLY A 117 -3.31 5.80 -24.15
CA GLY A 117 -2.19 6.48 -24.76
C GLY A 117 -0.83 6.11 -24.14
N ARG A 118 0.26 6.54 -24.77
CA ARG A 118 1.64 6.23 -24.32
C ARG A 118 1.91 6.57 -22.84
N ARG A 119 1.32 7.68 -22.33
CA ARG A 119 1.47 8.09 -20.93
C ARG A 119 0.80 7.08 -20.00
N ALA A 120 -0.39 6.61 -20.34
CA ALA A 120 -1.13 5.60 -19.57
C ALA A 120 -0.34 4.28 -19.53
N VAL A 121 0.14 3.81 -20.69
CA VAL A 121 0.99 2.60 -20.78
C VAL A 121 2.23 2.74 -19.91
N ALA A 122 2.95 3.88 -19.97
CA ALA A 122 4.15 4.09 -19.16
C ALA A 122 3.84 4.06 -17.63
N LEU A 123 2.69 4.64 -17.22
CA LEU A 123 2.26 4.61 -15.83
C LEU A 123 1.85 3.20 -15.39
N ALA A 124 1.17 2.43 -16.23
CA ALA A 124 0.80 1.04 -15.95
C ALA A 124 2.04 0.14 -15.87
N VAL A 125 3.01 0.26 -16.79
CA VAL A 125 4.30 -0.44 -16.71
C VAL A 125 4.99 -0.16 -15.38
N ARG A 126 5.04 1.10 -14.96
CA ARG A 126 5.61 1.48 -13.67
C ARG A 126 4.84 0.85 -12.52
N HIS A 127 3.51 0.91 -12.55
CA HIS A 127 2.63 0.33 -11.56
C HIS A 127 2.91 -1.16 -11.36
N ASP A 128 2.97 -1.93 -12.43
CA ASP A 128 3.14 -3.38 -12.39
C ASP A 128 4.58 -3.83 -12.08
N LEU A 129 5.57 -3.08 -12.57
CA LEU A 129 6.98 -3.49 -12.42
C LEU A 129 7.62 -3.05 -11.10
N VAL A 130 7.09 -2.05 -10.41
CA VAL A 130 7.63 -1.62 -9.11
C VAL A 130 7.60 -2.74 -8.07
N PRO A 131 6.50 -3.51 -7.88
CA PRO A 131 6.49 -4.66 -6.97
C PRO A 131 7.55 -5.71 -7.33
N VAL A 132 7.75 -5.97 -8.62
CA VAL A 132 8.78 -6.91 -9.11
C VAL A 132 10.19 -6.40 -8.78
N ALA A 133 10.46 -5.14 -9.06
CA ALA A 133 11.75 -4.50 -8.78
C ALA A 133 12.05 -4.48 -7.26
N ALA A 134 11.04 -4.13 -6.44
CA ALA A 134 11.14 -4.15 -4.98
C ALA A 134 11.36 -5.58 -4.44
N TYR A 135 10.65 -6.57 -4.99
CA TYR A 135 10.87 -7.98 -4.67
C TYR A 135 12.30 -8.39 -4.93
N PHE A 136 12.88 -8.10 -6.11
CA PHE A 136 14.26 -8.46 -6.43
C PHE A 136 15.29 -7.68 -5.60
N LEU A 137 15.01 -6.42 -5.23
CA LEU A 137 15.82 -5.74 -4.23
C LEU A 137 15.82 -6.53 -2.92
N GLY A 138 14.65 -6.90 -2.41
CA GLY A 138 14.52 -7.70 -1.19
C GLY A 138 15.28 -9.02 -1.28
N ARG A 139 15.12 -9.76 -2.40
CA ARG A 139 15.85 -11.02 -2.66
C ARG A 139 17.37 -10.87 -2.57
N SER A 140 17.85 -9.71 -2.94
CA SER A 140 19.30 -9.42 -2.99
C SER A 140 19.86 -8.96 -1.64
N LEU A 141 18.98 -8.52 -0.72
CA LEU A 141 19.41 -8.01 0.58
C LEU A 141 19.64 -9.12 1.60
N ARG A 142 20.73 -9.00 2.34
CA ARG A 142 21.05 -9.89 3.45
C ARG A 142 20.60 -9.26 4.76
N LEU A 143 19.36 -9.49 5.16
CA LEU A 143 18.81 -8.96 6.41
C LEU A 143 19.16 -9.89 7.58
N GLY A 144 20.15 -9.49 8.40
CA GLY A 144 20.42 -10.14 9.67
C GLY A 144 19.35 -9.75 10.73
N ARG A 145 19.29 -10.50 11.84
CA ARG A 145 18.36 -10.25 12.94
C ARG A 145 18.38 -8.82 13.48
N GLY A 146 19.54 -8.17 13.48
CA GLY A 146 19.67 -6.78 13.88
C GLY A 146 18.93 -5.81 12.95
N HIS A 147 19.02 -6.02 11.62
CA HIS A 147 18.28 -5.23 10.63
C HIS A 147 16.76 -5.49 10.73
N LEU A 148 16.34 -6.74 10.81
CA LEU A 148 14.94 -7.10 10.95
C LEU A 148 14.30 -6.47 12.19
N ARG A 149 15.00 -6.51 13.34
CA ARG A 149 14.53 -5.86 14.56
C ARG A 149 14.41 -4.34 14.40
N ARG A 150 15.40 -3.67 13.80
CA ARG A 150 15.35 -2.23 13.56
C ARG A 150 14.24 -1.87 12.57
N LEU A 151 14.08 -2.61 11.46
CA LEU A 151 13.00 -2.42 10.51
C LEU A 151 11.62 -2.61 11.16
N GLY A 152 11.47 -3.62 12.01
CA GLY A 152 10.23 -3.81 12.78
C GLY A 152 9.91 -2.62 13.70
N TRP A 153 10.91 -2.06 14.38
CA TRP A 153 10.73 -0.84 15.19
C TRP A 153 10.46 0.40 14.33
N THR A 154 11.14 0.54 13.20
CA THR A 154 10.88 1.64 12.26
C THR A 154 9.45 1.55 11.73
N LEU A 155 8.99 0.36 11.34
CA LEU A 155 7.63 0.14 10.86
C LEU A 155 6.58 0.49 11.93
N LEU A 156 6.74 -0.05 13.13
CA LEU A 156 5.80 0.20 14.24
C LEU A 156 5.83 1.67 14.70
N GLY A 157 7.02 2.27 14.75
CA GLY A 157 7.19 3.70 15.06
C GLY A 157 6.56 4.60 14.02
N THR A 158 6.74 4.28 12.73
CA THR A 158 6.10 5.02 11.62
C THR A 158 4.58 4.89 11.70
N ALA A 159 4.06 3.69 11.94
CA ALA A 159 2.62 3.48 12.10
C ALA A 159 2.06 4.27 13.29
N GLY A 160 2.75 4.24 14.45
CA GLY A 160 2.37 5.04 15.62
C GLY A 160 2.39 6.55 15.33
N ALA A 161 3.42 7.04 14.67
CA ALA A 161 3.51 8.48 14.30
C ALA A 161 2.41 8.90 13.33
N VAL A 162 2.16 8.11 12.29
CA VAL A 162 1.07 8.35 11.32
C VAL A 162 -0.29 8.32 12.02
N ALA A 163 -0.51 7.38 12.94
CA ALA A 163 -1.74 7.31 13.71
C ALA A 163 -1.92 8.53 14.63
N ALA A 164 -0.85 8.96 15.33
CA ALA A 164 -0.89 10.14 16.20
C ALA A 164 -1.22 11.41 15.41
N LEU A 165 -0.53 11.63 14.29
CA LEU A 165 -0.78 12.77 13.40
C LEU A 165 -2.20 12.74 12.85
N GLY A 166 -2.69 11.56 12.43
CA GLY A 166 -4.04 11.42 11.90
C GLY A 166 -5.13 11.64 12.95
N LEU A 167 -4.93 11.16 14.19
CA LEU A 167 -5.85 11.43 15.30
C LEU A 167 -5.84 12.92 15.67
N ALA A 168 -4.65 13.54 15.74
CA ALA A 168 -4.54 14.98 15.95
C ALA A 168 -5.25 15.77 14.84
N ASP A 169 -5.06 15.38 13.57
CA ASP A 169 -5.77 16.01 12.45
C ASP A 169 -7.29 15.93 12.62
N VAL A 170 -7.81 14.73 12.85
CA VAL A 170 -9.26 14.52 12.93
C VAL A 170 -9.95 15.36 14.01
N TYR A 171 -9.27 15.63 15.14
CA TYR A 171 -9.85 16.35 16.27
C TYR A 171 -9.43 17.81 16.39
N LEU A 172 -8.25 18.17 15.89
CA LEU A 172 -7.67 19.49 16.10
C LEU A 172 -7.65 20.36 14.83
N VAL A 173 -7.68 19.75 13.63
CA VAL A 173 -7.63 20.51 12.38
C VAL A 173 -9.03 20.72 11.83
N ALA A 174 -9.40 21.96 11.54
CA ALA A 174 -10.70 22.30 10.99
C ALA A 174 -10.87 21.76 9.54
N VAL A 175 -12.10 21.35 9.18
CA VAL A 175 -12.44 20.93 7.81
C VAL A 175 -12.16 22.05 6.79
N GLY A 176 -12.37 23.30 7.18
CA GLY A 176 -12.08 24.48 6.35
C GLY A 176 -10.62 24.56 5.91
N TRP A 177 -9.67 24.17 6.76
CA TRP A 177 -8.25 24.12 6.41
C TRP A 177 -7.98 23.13 5.28
N TRP A 178 -8.62 21.96 5.32
CA TRP A 178 -8.46 20.96 4.28
C TRP A 178 -8.95 21.42 2.90
N ARG A 179 -9.93 22.33 2.87
CA ARG A 179 -10.48 22.90 1.63
C ARG A 179 -9.54 23.88 0.96
N THR A 180 -8.68 24.54 1.75
CA THR A 180 -7.86 25.69 1.29
C THR A 180 -6.36 25.39 1.28
N ASN A 181 -5.93 24.21 1.76
CA ASN A 181 -4.51 23.85 1.87
C ASN A 181 -3.84 23.39 0.56
N GLY A 182 -4.56 23.38 -0.56
CA GLY A 182 -4.04 22.99 -1.87
C GLY A 182 -3.93 21.50 -2.13
N VAL A 183 -4.30 20.63 -1.19
CA VAL A 183 -4.24 19.16 -1.36
C VAL A 183 -5.10 18.72 -2.54
N VAL A 184 -6.32 19.21 -2.64
CA VAL A 184 -7.23 18.84 -3.74
C VAL A 184 -6.70 19.28 -5.09
N ASP A 185 -6.18 20.50 -5.16
CA ASP A 185 -5.58 21.04 -6.38
C ASP A 185 -4.34 20.21 -6.82
N TYR A 186 -3.53 19.76 -5.87
CA TYR A 186 -2.43 18.84 -6.11
C TYR A 186 -2.90 17.52 -6.73
N PHE A 187 -3.91 16.89 -6.17
CA PHE A 187 -4.41 15.62 -6.69
C PHE A 187 -5.05 15.79 -8.06
N HIS A 188 -5.92 16.79 -8.23
CA HIS A 188 -6.61 17.02 -9.49
C HIS A 188 -5.67 17.48 -10.62
N ARG A 189 -4.89 18.54 -10.40
CA ARG A 189 -4.07 19.13 -11.47
C ARG A 189 -2.73 18.46 -11.68
N HIS A 190 -2.11 17.92 -10.62
CA HIS A 190 -0.79 17.29 -10.75
C HIS A 190 -0.88 15.78 -10.94
N LEU A 191 -1.71 15.10 -10.16
CA LEU A 191 -1.86 13.66 -10.28
C LEU A 191 -2.91 13.25 -11.32
N GLY A 192 -3.80 14.15 -11.75
CA GLY A 192 -4.91 13.84 -12.65
C GLY A 192 -5.99 12.99 -11.96
N TYR A 193 -6.18 13.17 -10.68
CA TYR A 193 -7.04 12.36 -9.86
C TYR A 193 -8.34 13.10 -9.56
N ASP A 194 -9.44 12.61 -10.08
CA ASP A 194 -10.74 13.12 -9.67
C ASP A 194 -11.14 12.46 -8.36
N TYR A 195 -11.25 13.29 -7.32
CA TYR A 195 -11.73 12.82 -6.04
C TYR A 195 -13.19 12.43 -6.12
N HIS A 196 -13.47 11.16 -5.99
CA HIS A 196 -14.82 10.68 -5.85
C HIS A 196 -15.41 11.11 -4.51
N GLY A 197 -16.48 11.87 -4.57
CA GLY A 197 -17.40 12.02 -3.45
C GLY A 197 -17.27 13.23 -2.56
N THR A 198 -16.49 14.26 -2.85
CA THR A 198 -16.30 15.40 -1.94
C THR A 198 -16.54 16.78 -2.52
N GLY A 199 -17.46 16.87 -3.49
CA GLY A 199 -17.91 18.18 -3.95
C GLY A 199 -16.77 19.08 -4.39
N LEU A 200 -16.02 18.69 -5.42
CA LEU A 200 -15.09 19.60 -6.09
C LEU A 200 -15.85 20.83 -6.52
N ARG A 201 -15.48 21.98 -5.99
CA ARG A 201 -15.96 23.29 -6.40
C ARG A 201 -14.83 24.06 -7.04
N ARG A 202 -15.14 24.71 -8.13
CA ARG A 202 -14.29 25.78 -8.63
C ARG A 202 -14.71 27.06 -7.93
N GLU A 203 -13.81 27.63 -7.14
CA GLU A 203 -13.99 28.94 -6.53
C GLU A 203 -13.91 30.04 -7.61
N PRO A 204 -14.42 31.26 -7.33
CA PRO A 204 -14.40 32.37 -8.29
C PRO A 204 -13.01 32.76 -8.79
N ASP A 205 -11.96 32.50 -8.02
CA ASP A 205 -10.55 32.73 -8.38
C ASP A 205 -9.96 31.59 -9.23
N GLY A 206 -10.75 30.58 -9.56
CA GLY A 206 -10.34 29.41 -10.33
C GLY A 206 -9.65 28.31 -9.51
N THR A 207 -9.48 28.48 -8.21
CA THR A 207 -8.97 27.42 -7.33
C THR A 207 -10.00 26.31 -7.17
N LEU A 208 -9.49 25.08 -6.90
CA LEU A 208 -10.34 23.94 -6.63
C LEU A 208 -10.40 23.71 -5.12
N ALA A 209 -11.58 23.90 -4.56
CA ALA A 209 -11.88 23.56 -3.18
C ALA A 209 -12.49 22.16 -3.08
N GLY A 210 -12.05 21.39 -2.11
CA GLY A 210 -12.55 20.03 -1.87
C GLY A 210 -11.87 19.40 -0.66
N LEU A 211 -12.10 18.12 -0.47
CA LEU A 211 -11.55 17.37 0.65
C LEU A 211 -10.69 16.20 0.12
N PRO A 212 -9.74 15.68 0.90
CA PRO A 212 -8.96 14.49 0.50
C PRO A 212 -9.85 13.29 0.16
N GLU A 213 -9.34 12.37 -0.64
CA GLU A 213 -10.05 11.17 -1.07
C GLU A 213 -10.58 10.37 0.13
N ASN A 214 -11.85 9.97 0.06
CA ASN A 214 -12.51 9.22 1.13
C ASN A 214 -12.39 9.86 2.54
N PHE A 215 -12.17 11.17 2.61
CA PHE A 215 -12.04 11.93 3.85
C PHE A 215 -13.27 11.81 4.75
N VAL A 216 -14.43 11.67 4.14
CA VAL A 216 -15.70 11.59 4.83
C VAL A 216 -16.34 10.20 4.73
N TYR A 217 -17.10 9.86 5.76
CA TYR A 217 -18.05 8.74 5.74
C TYR A 217 -19.47 9.30 5.77
N ASN A 218 -20.27 8.91 4.80
CA ASN A 218 -21.68 9.31 4.70
C ASN A 218 -22.54 8.38 5.55
N VAL A 219 -23.12 8.89 6.63
CA VAL A 219 -24.02 8.13 7.52
C VAL A 219 -25.47 8.09 7.03
N GLY A 220 -25.79 8.84 5.96
CA GLY A 220 -27.13 8.94 5.37
C GLY A 220 -28.09 9.83 6.12
N GLY A 221 -29.19 10.17 5.45
CA GLY A 221 -30.23 11.07 5.98
C GLY A 221 -29.72 12.48 6.26
N ASP A 222 -30.29 13.14 7.26
CA ASP A 222 -29.93 14.50 7.65
C ASP A 222 -28.73 14.58 8.60
N ARG A 223 -28.03 13.49 8.80
CA ARG A 223 -26.85 13.46 9.68
C ARG A 223 -25.64 14.06 8.97
N PRO A 224 -24.81 14.83 9.69
CA PRO A 224 -23.59 15.37 9.11
C PRO A 224 -22.61 14.24 8.76
N PHE A 225 -21.75 14.48 7.77
CA PHE A 225 -20.63 13.59 7.46
C PHE A 225 -19.73 13.37 8.68
N LEU A 226 -19.19 12.18 8.80
CA LEU A 226 -18.12 11.86 9.75
C LEU A 226 -16.76 11.94 9.07
N ARG A 227 -15.76 12.44 9.80
CA ARG A 227 -14.38 12.47 9.33
C ARG A 227 -13.74 11.09 9.48
N ARG A 228 -12.98 10.70 8.47
CA ARG A 228 -12.11 9.54 8.51
C ARG A 228 -10.67 10.00 8.68
N LEU A 229 -9.84 9.18 9.33
CA LEU A 229 -8.42 9.44 9.46
C LEU A 229 -7.72 9.21 8.11
N VAL A 230 -7.18 10.27 7.52
CA VAL A 230 -6.40 10.24 6.27
C VAL A 230 -4.91 10.38 6.53
N SER A 231 -4.52 11.11 7.58
CA SER A 231 -3.14 11.37 7.99
C SER A 231 -2.22 11.82 6.84
N THR A 232 -0.94 11.50 6.93
CA THR A 232 0.10 11.89 5.96
C THR A 232 -0.01 11.17 4.61
N PHE A 233 -0.72 10.06 4.53
CA PHE A 233 -1.03 9.41 3.27
C PHE A 233 -2.08 10.14 2.44
N LEU A 234 -2.85 11.04 3.06
CA LEU A 234 -4.00 11.74 2.48
C LEU A 234 -5.10 10.78 1.95
N SER A 235 -5.12 9.56 2.45
CA SER A 235 -6.12 8.54 2.15
C SER A 235 -6.29 7.61 3.35
N PRO A 236 -7.53 7.32 3.80
CA PRO A 236 -7.75 6.37 4.89
C PRO A 236 -7.35 4.94 4.51
N LEU A 237 -7.53 4.58 3.25
CA LEU A 237 -7.20 3.26 2.74
C LEU A 237 -5.68 3.03 2.75
N ALA A 238 -4.91 3.98 2.19
CA ALA A 238 -3.45 3.90 2.19
C ALA A 238 -2.85 3.91 3.61
N SER A 239 -3.39 4.73 4.53
CA SER A 239 -3.01 4.71 5.94
C SER A 239 -3.28 3.35 6.58
N SER A 240 -4.41 2.72 6.22
CA SER A 240 -4.79 1.42 6.76
C SER A 240 -3.83 0.30 6.38
N TYR A 241 -3.22 0.33 5.20
CA TYR A 241 -2.23 -0.66 4.77
C TYR A 241 -1.02 -0.70 5.71
N LEU A 242 -0.48 0.47 6.05
CA LEU A 242 0.62 0.58 7.02
C LEU A 242 0.21 0.01 8.38
N PHE A 243 -0.98 0.36 8.87
CA PHE A 243 -1.48 -0.13 10.16
C PHE A 243 -1.67 -1.65 10.18
N VAL A 244 -2.25 -2.23 9.13
CA VAL A 244 -2.43 -3.67 8.97
C VAL A 244 -1.08 -4.39 9.02
N VAL A 245 -0.11 -3.97 8.21
CA VAL A 245 1.21 -4.60 8.14
C VAL A 245 1.96 -4.45 9.48
N ALA A 246 1.88 -3.28 10.12
CA ALA A 246 2.52 -3.03 11.40
C ALA A 246 1.91 -3.87 12.53
N LEU A 247 0.59 -3.96 12.63
CA LEU A 247 -0.12 -4.70 13.68
C LEU A 247 0.08 -6.22 13.53
N VAL A 248 -0.14 -6.75 12.33
CA VAL A 248 0.06 -8.18 12.05
C VAL A 248 1.53 -8.55 12.18
N GLY A 249 2.44 -7.71 11.68
CA GLY A 249 3.88 -7.87 11.83
C GLY A 249 4.31 -7.89 13.30
N ALA A 250 3.80 -6.95 14.12
CA ALA A 250 4.09 -6.90 15.56
C ALA A 250 3.57 -8.14 16.28
N ALA A 251 2.33 -8.56 16.04
CA ALA A 251 1.77 -9.79 16.58
C ALA A 251 2.63 -11.01 16.22
N GLY A 252 3.17 -11.01 15.00
CA GLY A 252 4.04 -12.09 14.50
C GLY A 252 5.44 -12.12 15.11
N VAL A 253 5.99 -11.03 15.63
CA VAL A 253 7.38 -10.95 16.05
C VAL A 253 7.56 -10.82 17.56
N LEU A 254 6.67 -10.08 18.23
CA LEU A 254 6.82 -9.76 19.65
C LEU A 254 6.55 -10.99 20.53
N ARG A 255 7.57 -11.43 21.26
CA ARG A 255 7.43 -12.49 22.26
C ARG A 255 7.01 -11.95 23.63
N ARG A 256 7.48 -10.75 23.96
CA ARG A 256 7.11 -10.00 25.16
C ARG A 256 6.77 -8.58 24.72
N TRP A 257 5.59 -8.15 25.04
CA TRP A 257 5.15 -6.79 24.78
C TRP A 257 5.87 -5.84 25.74
N ARG A 258 6.80 -5.09 25.20
CA ARG A 258 7.43 -4.00 25.93
C ARG A 258 6.49 -2.79 25.95
N PRO A 259 6.44 -1.99 27.03
CA PRO A 259 5.52 -0.83 27.10
C PRO A 259 5.53 0.08 25.84
N PRO A 260 6.67 0.44 25.25
CA PRO A 260 6.65 1.24 24.01
C PRO A 260 6.00 0.54 22.81
N ALA A 261 6.18 -0.78 22.68
CA ALA A 261 5.56 -1.55 21.60
C ALA A 261 4.04 -1.68 21.79
N ILE A 262 3.58 -1.81 23.04
CA ILE A 262 2.14 -1.78 23.36
C ILE A 262 1.57 -0.41 23.01
N ALA A 263 2.19 0.68 23.45
CA ALA A 263 1.72 2.04 23.19
C ALA A 263 1.62 2.33 21.70
N LEU A 264 2.67 2.03 20.92
CA LEU A 264 2.66 2.21 19.47
C LEU A 264 1.65 1.28 18.77
N GLY A 265 1.49 0.05 19.25
CA GLY A 265 0.49 -0.89 18.74
C GLY A 265 -0.94 -0.43 19.00
N LEU A 266 -1.25 0.05 20.20
CA LEU A 266 -2.55 0.61 20.53
C LEU A 266 -2.85 1.87 19.72
N LEU A 267 -1.85 2.72 19.52
CA LEU A 267 -1.98 3.92 18.70
C LEU A 267 -2.24 3.58 17.23
N ALA A 268 -1.51 2.60 16.68
CA ALA A 268 -1.76 2.10 15.32
C ALA A 268 -3.14 1.44 15.19
N ALA A 269 -3.60 0.69 16.22
CA ALA A 269 -4.93 0.10 16.24
C ALA A 269 -6.02 1.18 16.31
N ALA A 270 -5.86 2.21 17.13
CA ALA A 270 -6.73 3.38 17.13
C ALA A 270 -6.74 4.06 15.77
N GLY A 271 -5.56 4.32 15.17
CA GLY A 271 -5.45 4.84 13.81
C GLY A 271 -6.26 4.02 12.81
N LEU A 272 -6.10 2.69 12.83
CA LEU A 272 -6.85 1.79 11.95
C LEU A 272 -8.36 1.89 12.14
N LEU A 273 -8.85 1.93 13.37
CA LEU A 273 -10.27 2.11 13.66
C LEU A 273 -10.80 3.44 13.11
N TRP A 274 -10.07 4.54 13.30
CA TRP A 274 -10.46 5.87 12.82
C TRP A 274 -10.36 6.05 11.31
N THR A 275 -9.58 5.21 10.59
CA THR A 275 -9.69 5.18 9.12
C THR A 275 -11.06 4.73 8.65
N PHE A 276 -11.80 4.02 9.50
CA PHE A 276 -13.08 3.38 9.19
C PHE A 276 -13.02 2.55 7.89
N THR A 277 -11.90 1.89 7.66
CA THR A 277 -11.71 0.97 6.53
C THR A 277 -12.00 -0.44 6.99
N ARG A 278 -13.25 -0.87 6.81
CA ARG A 278 -13.77 -2.17 7.32
C ARG A 278 -13.02 -3.36 6.75
N SER A 279 -12.69 -3.32 5.46
CA SER A 279 -11.88 -4.36 4.81
C SER A 279 -10.49 -4.52 5.45
N ALA A 280 -9.90 -3.42 5.93
CA ALA A 280 -8.60 -3.47 6.60
C ALA A 280 -8.66 -4.17 7.97
N LEU A 281 -9.76 -4.01 8.72
CA LEU A 281 -9.99 -4.78 9.95
C LEU A 281 -10.14 -6.28 9.65
N LEU A 282 -10.88 -6.63 8.59
CA LEU A 282 -10.98 -8.02 8.15
C LEU A 282 -9.64 -8.57 7.67
N ALA A 283 -8.83 -7.76 7.01
CA ALA A 283 -7.49 -8.14 6.58
C ALA A 283 -6.57 -8.44 7.78
N VAL A 284 -6.66 -7.68 8.88
CA VAL A 284 -5.95 -8.03 10.13
C VAL A 284 -6.38 -9.40 10.63
N ALA A 285 -7.68 -9.70 10.62
CA ALA A 285 -8.17 -11.01 11.03
C ALA A 285 -7.63 -12.14 10.13
N VAL A 286 -7.63 -11.95 8.80
CA VAL A 286 -6.99 -12.89 7.84
C VAL A 286 -5.52 -13.11 8.17
N GLY A 287 -4.76 -12.02 8.41
CA GLY A 287 -3.36 -12.11 8.81
C GLY A 287 -3.16 -12.91 10.11
N LEU A 288 -4.00 -12.69 11.13
CA LEU A 288 -3.94 -13.43 12.39
C LEU A 288 -4.31 -14.90 12.21
N VAL A 289 -5.27 -15.24 11.34
CA VAL A 289 -5.59 -16.63 10.99
C VAL A 289 -4.38 -17.31 10.34
N VAL A 290 -3.74 -16.66 9.37
CA VAL A 290 -2.51 -17.20 8.74
C VAL A 290 -1.41 -17.37 9.77
N LEU A 291 -1.24 -16.41 10.69
CA LEU A 291 -0.27 -16.51 11.77
C LEU A 291 -0.56 -17.68 12.71
N ALA A 292 -1.84 -17.88 13.05
CA ALA A 292 -2.30 -19.02 13.87
C ALA A 292 -1.98 -20.37 13.20
N LEU A 293 -2.26 -20.48 11.91
CA LEU A 293 -1.99 -21.70 11.13
C LEU A 293 -0.48 -21.98 11.02
N VAL A 294 0.32 -20.95 10.74
CA VAL A 294 1.78 -21.06 10.60
C VAL A 294 2.44 -21.45 11.93
N ARG A 295 1.95 -20.91 13.04
CA ARG A 295 2.51 -21.14 14.37
C ARG A 295 1.85 -22.26 15.16
N ARG A 296 0.70 -22.75 14.68
CA ARG A 296 -0.15 -23.72 15.37
C ARG A 296 -0.54 -23.26 16.78
N ARG A 297 -0.98 -22.00 16.90
CA ARG A 297 -1.32 -21.38 18.18
C ARG A 297 -2.77 -20.91 18.20
N PRO A 298 -3.62 -21.45 19.09
CA PRO A 298 -5.05 -21.14 19.12
C PRO A 298 -5.36 -19.72 19.59
N HIS A 299 -4.48 -19.08 20.38
CA HIS A 299 -4.73 -17.72 20.86
C HIS A 299 -4.69 -16.66 19.74
N GLU A 300 -3.94 -16.88 18.66
CA GLU A 300 -3.93 -16.00 17.50
C GLU A 300 -5.25 -16.13 16.69
N LEU A 301 -5.85 -17.32 16.68
CA LEU A 301 -7.20 -17.52 16.13
C LEU A 301 -8.27 -16.83 16.99
N ALA A 302 -8.18 -16.94 18.32
CA ALA A 302 -9.05 -16.19 19.21
C ALA A 302 -8.91 -14.67 19.03
N ALA A 303 -7.68 -14.19 18.81
CA ALA A 303 -7.44 -12.78 18.47
C ALA A 303 -8.08 -12.39 17.14
N ALA A 304 -8.03 -13.26 16.12
CA ALA A 304 -8.71 -13.02 14.85
C ALA A 304 -10.23 -12.88 15.02
N VAL A 305 -10.84 -13.78 15.78
CA VAL A 305 -12.27 -13.71 16.13
C VAL A 305 -12.59 -12.41 16.88
N ALA A 306 -11.74 -12.03 17.85
CA ALA A 306 -11.91 -10.76 18.58
C ALA A 306 -11.83 -9.55 17.65
N VAL A 307 -10.90 -9.53 16.67
CA VAL A 307 -10.80 -8.47 15.67
C VAL A 307 -12.07 -8.39 14.81
N VAL A 308 -12.63 -9.52 14.39
CA VAL A 308 -13.91 -9.54 13.65
C VAL A 308 -15.04 -8.98 14.52
N ALA A 309 -15.12 -9.40 15.79
CA ALA A 309 -16.12 -8.87 16.71
C ALA A 309 -15.96 -7.35 16.92
N VAL A 310 -14.72 -6.86 17.07
CA VAL A 310 -14.42 -5.43 17.12
C VAL A 310 -14.83 -4.73 15.82
N ALA A 311 -14.55 -5.31 14.66
CA ALA A 311 -14.93 -4.73 13.36
C ALA A 311 -16.46 -4.57 13.24
N VAL A 312 -17.22 -5.60 13.62
CA VAL A 312 -18.70 -5.56 13.63
C VAL A 312 -19.20 -4.53 14.63
N ALA A 313 -18.69 -4.54 15.87
CA ALA A 313 -19.07 -3.56 16.90
C ALA A 313 -18.74 -2.13 16.43
N TRP A 314 -17.56 -1.92 15.85
CA TRP A 314 -17.12 -0.61 15.37
C TRP A 314 -17.95 -0.10 14.19
N ALA A 315 -18.42 -0.98 13.31
CA ALA A 315 -19.35 -0.60 12.24
C ALA A 315 -20.69 -0.04 12.78
N HIS A 316 -21.10 -0.46 13.98
CA HIS A 316 -22.29 0.08 14.65
C HIS A 316 -22.00 1.32 15.51
N VAL A 317 -20.80 1.39 16.10
CA VAL A 317 -20.43 2.44 17.06
C VAL A 317 -19.93 3.69 16.34
N PHE A 318 -19.04 3.55 15.35
CA PHE A 318 -18.43 4.68 14.65
C PHE A 318 -19.46 5.67 14.07
N PRO A 319 -20.55 5.23 13.43
CA PRO A 319 -21.59 6.14 12.94
C PRO A 319 -22.27 7.01 14.05
N ARG A 320 -22.11 6.65 15.31
CA ARG A 320 -22.69 7.37 16.46
C ARG A 320 -21.70 8.32 17.14
N ILE A 321 -20.43 7.93 17.19
CA ILE A 321 -19.39 8.65 17.96
C ILE A 321 -18.26 9.20 17.10
N GLY A 322 -18.27 8.86 15.80
CA GLY A 322 -17.22 9.31 14.87
C GLY A 322 -17.10 10.83 14.84
N PRO A 323 -15.89 11.35 14.63
CA PRO A 323 -15.67 12.79 14.62
C PRO A 323 -16.40 13.44 13.45
N THR A 324 -17.00 14.59 13.73
CA THR A 324 -17.65 15.44 12.72
C THR A 324 -16.94 16.77 12.64
N GLY A 325 -17.40 17.65 11.77
CA GLY A 325 -16.86 18.99 11.60
C GLY A 325 -17.95 19.99 11.20
N THR A 326 -17.53 21.20 10.93
CA THR A 326 -18.44 22.21 10.37
C THR A 326 -18.60 21.99 8.88
N TRP A 327 -19.80 21.57 8.48
CA TRP A 327 -20.15 21.32 7.09
C TRP A 327 -20.93 22.49 6.50
N THR A 328 -20.69 22.81 5.24
CA THR A 328 -21.44 23.85 4.53
C THR A 328 -22.81 23.31 4.09
N ARG A 329 -23.74 24.21 3.80
CA ARG A 329 -25.04 23.81 3.22
C ARG A 329 -24.89 23.02 1.92
N THR A 330 -23.89 23.33 1.13
CA THR A 330 -23.58 22.61 -0.13
C THR A 330 -23.08 21.21 0.13
N ASP A 331 -22.29 20.98 1.20
CA ASP A 331 -21.86 19.64 1.58
C ASP A 331 -23.05 18.76 1.97
N LEU A 332 -23.95 19.31 2.77
CA LEU A 332 -25.15 18.60 3.20
C LEU A 332 -26.11 18.32 2.03
N ALA A 333 -26.26 19.29 1.11
CA ALA A 333 -27.05 19.07 -0.11
C ALA A 333 -26.44 17.95 -0.98
N TYR A 334 -25.11 17.94 -1.13
CA TYR A 334 -24.40 16.87 -1.85
C TYR A 334 -24.56 15.50 -1.15
N GLN A 335 -24.52 15.47 0.18
CA GLN A 335 -24.79 14.26 0.96
C GLN A 335 -26.20 13.70 0.67
N HIS A 336 -27.17 14.59 0.63
CA HIS A 336 -28.55 14.21 0.32
C HIS A 336 -28.70 13.68 -1.12
N GLU A 337 -28.05 14.33 -2.08
CA GLU A 337 -28.00 13.86 -3.48
C GLU A 337 -27.37 12.47 -3.61
N LEU A 338 -26.26 12.22 -2.93
CA LEU A 338 -25.62 10.89 -2.92
C LEU A 338 -26.55 9.81 -2.34
N ALA A 339 -27.29 10.14 -1.29
CA ALA A 339 -28.25 9.21 -0.68
C ALA A 339 -29.42 8.86 -1.63
N THR A 340 -29.76 9.76 -2.55
CA THR A 340 -30.85 9.55 -3.52
C THR A 340 -30.40 8.86 -4.80
N ARG A 341 -29.11 8.92 -5.17
CA ARG A 341 -28.58 8.32 -6.41
C ARG A 341 -28.61 6.79 -6.44
N SER A 342 -28.67 6.14 -5.29
CA SER A 342 -28.64 4.68 -5.17
C SER A 342 -29.87 4.15 -4.43
N PRO A 343 -31.06 4.20 -5.04
CA PRO A 343 -32.29 3.73 -4.39
C PRO A 343 -32.16 2.24 -4.06
N GLY A 344 -32.62 1.86 -2.87
CA GLY A 344 -32.58 0.48 -2.37
C GLY A 344 -31.26 0.05 -1.74
N THR A 345 -30.28 0.96 -1.62
CA THR A 345 -29.06 0.74 -0.82
C THR A 345 -29.21 1.35 0.58
N SER A 346 -28.46 0.81 1.52
CA SER A 346 -28.40 1.28 2.90
C SER A 346 -27.08 2.00 3.15
N ASN A 347 -27.12 3.14 3.86
CA ASN A 347 -25.92 3.77 4.38
C ASN A 347 -25.51 3.22 5.76
N ALA A 348 -26.21 2.20 6.26
CA ALA A 348 -25.84 1.53 7.50
C ALA A 348 -24.58 0.69 7.29
N ALA A 349 -23.48 1.06 7.93
CA ALA A 349 -22.17 0.44 7.77
C ALA A 349 -22.11 -1.08 8.05
N ALA A 350 -23.07 -1.60 8.81
CA ALA A 350 -23.19 -3.02 9.12
C ALA A 350 -24.21 -3.75 8.22
N SER A 351 -24.82 -3.05 7.24
CA SER A 351 -25.77 -3.66 6.31
C SER A 351 -25.05 -4.41 5.19
N VAL A 352 -25.55 -5.58 4.83
CA VAL A 352 -25.11 -6.31 3.63
C VAL A 352 -25.49 -5.60 2.33
N ASN A 353 -26.47 -4.69 2.38
CA ASN A 353 -26.91 -3.86 1.26
C ASN A 353 -26.29 -2.44 1.31
N GLU A 354 -25.22 -2.27 2.05
CA GLU A 354 -24.52 -0.98 2.08
C GLU A 354 -23.95 -0.64 0.69
N SER A 355 -24.13 0.61 0.30
CA SER A 355 -23.87 1.08 -1.07
C SER A 355 -22.45 0.77 -1.54
N SER A 356 -21.44 1.06 -0.70
CA SER A 356 -20.04 0.82 -1.04
C SER A 356 -19.71 -0.67 -1.17
N LEU A 357 -20.24 -1.53 -0.28
CA LEU A 357 -20.03 -2.98 -0.37
C LEU A 357 -20.63 -3.55 -1.67
N ARG A 358 -21.82 -3.07 -2.02
CA ARG A 358 -22.50 -3.49 -3.25
C ARG A 358 -21.75 -3.02 -4.50
N GLU A 359 -21.22 -1.80 -4.49
CA GLU A 359 -20.41 -1.24 -5.57
C GLU A 359 -19.14 -2.07 -5.80
N HIS A 360 -18.38 -2.36 -4.75
CA HIS A 360 -17.20 -3.23 -4.83
C HIS A 360 -17.52 -4.63 -5.34
N TRP A 361 -18.63 -5.21 -4.89
CA TRP A 361 -19.06 -6.54 -5.37
C TRP A 361 -19.44 -6.51 -6.86
N THR A 362 -20.14 -5.47 -7.28
CA THR A 362 -20.51 -5.27 -8.69
C THR A 362 -19.26 -5.07 -9.55
N SER A 363 -18.35 -4.20 -9.13
CA SER A 363 -17.08 -3.94 -9.82
C SER A 363 -16.23 -5.21 -9.95
N LEU A 364 -16.12 -6.02 -8.89
CA LEU A 364 -15.42 -7.29 -8.94
C LEU A 364 -16.05 -8.27 -9.94
N ARG A 365 -17.38 -8.40 -9.89
CA ARG A 365 -18.15 -9.27 -10.82
C ARG A 365 -17.99 -8.83 -12.26
N ASP A 366 -18.09 -7.53 -12.50
CA ASP A 366 -17.98 -6.97 -13.86
C ASP A 366 -16.53 -7.08 -14.36
N GLY A 367 -15.54 -6.88 -13.51
CA GLY A 367 -14.13 -7.13 -13.85
C GLY A 367 -13.88 -8.60 -14.24
N VAL A 368 -14.38 -9.55 -13.45
CA VAL A 368 -14.27 -10.98 -13.81
C VAL A 368 -14.97 -11.28 -15.12
N ARG A 369 -16.18 -10.74 -15.33
CA ARG A 369 -16.93 -10.92 -16.59
C ARG A 369 -16.13 -10.35 -17.76
N THR A 370 -15.53 -9.17 -17.61
CA THR A 370 -14.70 -8.53 -18.63
C THR A 370 -13.53 -9.42 -19.00
N VAL A 371 -12.79 -9.98 -18.03
CA VAL A 371 -11.68 -10.90 -18.29
C VAL A 371 -12.13 -12.18 -19.01
N VAL A 372 -13.29 -12.74 -18.63
CA VAL A 372 -13.82 -13.96 -19.27
C VAL A 372 -14.21 -13.71 -20.72
N HIS A 373 -14.82 -12.55 -21.04
CA HIS A 373 -15.26 -12.23 -22.40
C HIS A 373 -14.12 -11.66 -23.28
N HIS A 374 -13.04 -11.14 -22.66
CA HIS A 374 -11.89 -10.59 -23.38
C HIS A 374 -10.58 -11.14 -22.76
N PRO A 375 -10.32 -12.46 -22.90
CA PRO A 375 -9.24 -13.15 -22.19
C PRO A 375 -7.84 -12.71 -22.61
N GLN A 376 -7.67 -12.04 -23.74
CA GLN A 376 -6.42 -11.41 -24.19
C GLN A 376 -6.14 -10.08 -23.47
N GLY A 377 -7.11 -9.50 -22.75
CA GLY A 377 -7.00 -8.19 -22.13
C GLY A 377 -7.10 -7.03 -23.13
N TYR A 378 -7.30 -5.84 -22.60
CA TYR A 378 -7.43 -4.59 -23.36
C TYR A 378 -6.11 -3.82 -23.49
N GLY A 379 -5.06 -4.32 -22.86
CA GLY A 379 -3.77 -3.65 -22.80
C GLY A 379 -3.61 -2.71 -21.61
N LEU A 380 -2.38 -2.29 -21.40
CA LEU A 380 -1.95 -1.51 -20.25
C LEU A 380 -2.56 -0.11 -20.21
N GLY A 381 -2.93 0.36 -19.02
CA GLY A 381 -3.40 1.73 -18.79
C GLY A 381 -4.88 1.95 -19.08
N ASN A 382 -5.66 0.90 -19.29
CA ASN A 382 -7.10 0.97 -19.57
C ASN A 382 -7.99 0.77 -18.34
N VAL A 383 -7.42 0.59 -17.15
CA VAL A 383 -8.15 0.28 -15.90
C VAL A 383 -7.63 1.11 -14.74
N GLY A 384 -8.43 1.17 -13.68
CA GLY A 384 -8.03 1.66 -12.38
C GLY A 384 -7.57 3.11 -12.34
N GLN A 385 -6.68 3.40 -11.41
CA GLN A 385 -6.15 4.75 -11.21
C GLN A 385 -5.36 5.28 -12.42
N THR A 386 -4.73 4.39 -13.18
CA THR A 386 -3.94 4.78 -14.35
C THR A 386 -4.83 5.34 -15.45
N ALA A 387 -5.94 4.70 -15.76
CA ALA A 387 -6.92 5.18 -16.71
C ALA A 387 -7.52 6.51 -16.25
N SER A 388 -7.94 6.62 -15.00
CA SER A 388 -8.49 7.84 -14.41
C SER A 388 -7.51 9.02 -14.51
N ARG A 389 -6.22 8.81 -14.21
CA ARG A 389 -5.17 9.85 -14.28
C ARG A 389 -4.83 10.33 -15.70
N THR A 390 -5.22 9.58 -16.70
CA THR A 390 -4.88 9.85 -18.11
C THR A 390 -6.09 10.16 -18.95
N ASN A 391 -7.28 10.29 -18.34
CA ASN A 391 -8.56 10.45 -19.02
C ASN A 391 -8.81 9.37 -20.08
N THR A 392 -8.30 8.16 -19.84
CA THR A 392 -8.60 6.98 -20.65
C THR A 392 -9.98 6.46 -20.22
N PRO A 393 -10.85 6.03 -21.15
CA PRO A 393 -12.13 5.42 -20.79
C PRO A 393 -11.91 4.25 -19.82
N LEU A 394 -12.61 4.31 -18.68
CA LEU A 394 -12.41 3.35 -17.59
C LEU A 394 -13.14 2.06 -17.93
N LEU A 395 -12.41 0.97 -18.04
CA LEU A 395 -12.94 -0.39 -18.06
C LEU A 395 -13.14 -0.90 -16.63
N ALA A 396 -13.96 -1.93 -16.44
CA ALA A 396 -14.27 -2.48 -15.12
C ALA A 396 -13.02 -3.05 -14.43
N GLY A 397 -12.86 -2.75 -13.15
CA GLY A 397 -11.83 -3.37 -12.31
C GLY A 397 -11.31 -2.45 -11.21
N GLU A 398 -11.70 -2.71 -9.94
CA GLU A 398 -11.13 -2.08 -8.74
C GLU A 398 -10.18 -3.01 -7.98
N SER A 399 -10.29 -4.31 -8.23
CA SER A 399 -9.47 -5.34 -7.60
C SER A 399 -8.16 -5.51 -8.36
N ASN A 400 -7.03 -5.63 -7.68
CA ASN A 400 -5.76 -5.94 -8.35
C ASN A 400 -5.85 -7.16 -9.29
N TYR A 401 -6.64 -8.16 -8.92
CA TYR A 401 -6.77 -9.39 -9.72
C TYR A 401 -7.54 -9.15 -11.01
N THR A 402 -8.61 -8.37 -10.96
CA THR A 402 -9.40 -8.04 -12.15
C THR A 402 -8.74 -6.95 -12.98
N GLU A 403 -8.09 -5.97 -12.36
CA GLU A 403 -7.34 -4.92 -13.04
C GLU A 403 -6.25 -5.53 -13.94
N LEU A 404 -5.38 -6.37 -13.36
CA LEU A 404 -4.35 -7.06 -14.12
C LEU A 404 -4.94 -8.00 -15.19
N GLY A 405 -6.11 -8.61 -14.92
CA GLY A 405 -6.80 -9.44 -15.89
C GLY A 405 -7.38 -8.64 -17.06
N VAL A 406 -7.89 -7.45 -16.80
CA VAL A 406 -8.41 -6.56 -17.86
C VAL A 406 -7.26 -5.97 -18.67
N GLU A 407 -6.13 -5.65 -18.06
CA GLU A 407 -4.97 -5.11 -18.77
C GLU A 407 -4.17 -6.19 -19.52
N LEU A 408 -3.75 -7.24 -18.82
CA LEU A 408 -2.81 -8.27 -19.31
C LEU A 408 -3.52 -9.58 -19.71
N GLY A 409 -4.83 -9.56 -19.71
CA GLY A 409 -5.65 -10.74 -19.99
C GLY A 409 -5.63 -11.80 -18.88
N ALA A 410 -6.33 -12.90 -19.12
CA ALA A 410 -6.40 -14.02 -18.18
C ALA A 410 -5.02 -14.58 -17.85
N ALA A 411 -4.09 -14.60 -18.82
CA ALA A 411 -2.71 -15.06 -18.61
C ALA A 411 -1.96 -14.17 -17.61
N GLY A 412 -2.13 -12.84 -17.69
CA GLY A 412 -1.53 -11.90 -16.74
C GLY A 412 -2.07 -12.06 -15.33
N ALA A 413 -3.39 -12.16 -15.19
CA ALA A 413 -4.02 -12.40 -13.89
C ALA A 413 -3.57 -13.72 -13.26
N LEU A 414 -3.56 -14.83 -14.02
CA LEU A 414 -3.12 -16.13 -13.53
C LEU A 414 -1.65 -16.13 -13.15
N LEU A 415 -0.80 -15.49 -13.93
CA LEU A 415 0.64 -15.39 -13.64
C LEU A 415 0.90 -14.57 -12.38
N TRP A 416 0.19 -13.46 -12.20
CA TRP A 416 0.23 -12.68 -10.96
C TRP A 416 -0.22 -13.50 -9.76
N ILE A 417 -1.37 -14.15 -9.85
CA ILE A 417 -1.90 -15.03 -8.80
C ILE A 417 -0.88 -16.13 -8.45
N ALA A 418 -0.33 -16.80 -9.46
CA ALA A 418 0.69 -17.82 -9.26
C ALA A 418 1.93 -17.27 -8.54
N TRP A 419 2.40 -16.07 -8.92
CA TRP A 419 3.54 -15.43 -8.28
C TRP A 419 3.27 -15.09 -6.81
N VAL A 420 2.15 -14.41 -6.50
CA VAL A 420 1.86 -14.00 -5.11
C VAL A 420 1.58 -15.20 -4.21
N LEU A 421 0.92 -16.24 -4.72
CA LEU A 421 0.70 -17.48 -3.97
C LEU A 421 2.00 -18.27 -3.77
N ALA A 422 2.87 -18.32 -4.77
CA ALA A 422 4.19 -18.94 -4.64
C ALA A 422 5.06 -18.19 -3.61
N LEU A 423 5.00 -16.85 -3.59
CA LEU A 423 5.69 -16.03 -2.59
C LEU A 423 5.13 -16.28 -1.18
N LEU A 424 3.81 -16.29 -1.03
CA LEU A 424 3.17 -16.61 0.24
C LEU A 424 3.56 -18.01 0.73
N ALA A 425 3.52 -19.01 -0.13
CA ALA A 425 3.93 -20.37 0.20
C ALA A 425 5.42 -20.45 0.59
N ALA A 426 6.28 -19.67 -0.06
CA ALA A 426 7.70 -19.58 0.30
C ALA A 426 7.89 -18.96 1.69
N LEU A 427 7.16 -17.89 2.00
CA LEU A 427 7.18 -17.25 3.33
C LEU A 427 6.66 -18.20 4.43
N VAL A 428 5.58 -18.94 4.16
CA VAL A 428 5.04 -19.96 5.09
C VAL A 428 6.04 -21.09 5.35
N ARG A 429 6.75 -21.54 4.30
CA ARG A 429 7.83 -22.54 4.49
C ARG A 429 8.98 -21.97 5.31
N ALA A 430 9.42 -20.75 5.01
CA ALA A 430 10.48 -20.06 5.73
C ALA A 430 10.12 -19.78 7.21
N ALA A 431 8.85 -19.66 7.52
CA ALA A 431 8.36 -19.42 8.87
C ALA A 431 8.65 -20.57 9.87
N ARG A 432 8.94 -21.76 9.36
CA ARG A 432 9.36 -22.91 10.20
C ARG A 432 10.69 -22.67 10.92
N GLU A 433 11.55 -21.86 10.32
CA GLU A 433 12.90 -21.55 10.83
C GLU A 433 13.05 -20.11 11.29
N GLU A 434 12.32 -19.17 10.68
CA GLU A 434 12.46 -17.75 10.95
C GLU A 434 11.08 -17.10 11.22
N ARG A 435 10.90 -16.64 12.47
CA ARG A 435 9.63 -16.01 12.90
C ARG A 435 9.24 -14.76 12.12
N TRP A 436 10.24 -14.02 11.57
CA TRP A 436 9.99 -12.84 10.75
C TRP A 436 9.33 -13.20 9.43
N ALA A 437 9.69 -14.37 8.87
CA ALA A 437 9.02 -14.90 7.69
C ALA A 437 7.55 -15.24 7.97
N GLY A 438 7.25 -15.78 9.16
CA GLY A 438 5.87 -16.05 9.59
C GLY A 438 5.05 -14.75 9.77
N ALA A 439 5.65 -13.72 10.36
CA ALA A 439 5.02 -12.41 10.47
C ALA A 439 4.78 -11.78 9.09
N MET A 440 5.74 -11.91 8.18
CA MET A 440 5.62 -11.42 6.81
C MET A 440 4.59 -12.21 6.00
N ALA A 441 4.52 -13.54 6.15
CA ALA A 441 3.49 -14.36 5.52
C ALA A 441 2.09 -13.90 5.93
N ALA A 442 1.89 -13.63 7.21
CA ALA A 442 0.63 -13.14 7.75
C ALA A 442 0.29 -11.73 7.22
N ALA A 443 1.24 -10.80 7.25
CA ALA A 443 1.06 -9.45 6.72
C ALA A 443 0.81 -9.46 5.20
N PHE A 444 1.53 -10.29 4.46
CA PHE A 444 1.36 -10.44 3.02
C PHE A 444 -0.03 -11.01 2.68
N ALA A 445 -0.47 -12.04 3.40
CA ALA A 445 -1.83 -12.59 3.23
C ALA A 445 -2.92 -11.55 3.53
N ALA A 446 -2.72 -10.70 4.54
CA ALA A 446 -3.63 -9.59 4.83
C ALA A 446 -3.71 -8.58 3.66
N ILE A 447 -2.57 -8.23 3.07
CA ILE A 447 -2.52 -7.36 1.88
C ILE A 447 -3.17 -8.04 0.66
N LEU A 448 -2.93 -9.34 0.43
CA LEU A 448 -3.59 -10.08 -0.65
C LEU A 448 -5.12 -10.16 -0.48
N ALA A 449 -5.60 -10.22 0.77
CA ALA A 449 -7.05 -10.15 1.05
C ALA A 449 -7.61 -8.76 0.71
N LEU A 450 -6.89 -7.67 1.00
CA LEU A 450 -7.28 -6.33 0.58
C LEU A 450 -7.26 -6.17 -0.95
N ALA A 451 -6.32 -6.81 -1.63
CA ALA A 451 -6.20 -6.79 -3.08
C ALA A 451 -7.44 -7.34 -3.83
N VAL A 452 -8.30 -8.10 -3.16
CA VAL A 452 -9.59 -8.56 -3.72
C VAL A 452 -10.54 -7.39 -3.94
N GLN A 453 -10.48 -6.38 -3.09
CA GLN A 453 -11.43 -5.27 -3.09
C GLN A 453 -10.88 -4.02 -3.78
N THR A 454 -9.57 -3.84 -3.81
CA THR A 454 -8.94 -2.60 -4.25
C THR A 454 -7.57 -2.86 -4.86
N ASP A 455 -7.09 -1.90 -5.66
CA ASP A 455 -5.71 -1.86 -6.13
C ASP A 455 -4.75 -1.53 -4.99
N VAL A 456 -4.08 -2.56 -4.43
CA VAL A 456 -3.10 -2.38 -3.36
C VAL A 456 -1.69 -2.09 -3.89
N ILE A 457 -1.34 -2.50 -5.11
CA ILE A 457 -0.03 -2.22 -5.71
C ILE A 457 0.06 -0.82 -6.29
N GLY A 458 -1.07 -0.16 -6.51
CA GLY A 458 -1.13 1.27 -6.83
C GLY A 458 -0.67 2.16 -5.67
N ASP A 459 -0.72 1.66 -4.41
CA ASP A 459 -0.14 2.35 -3.27
C ASP A 459 1.38 2.15 -3.23
N PRO A 460 2.19 3.21 -3.37
CA PRO A 460 3.65 3.09 -3.38
C PRO A 460 4.22 2.48 -2.10
N TRP A 461 3.61 2.75 -0.94
CA TRP A 461 4.11 2.17 0.31
C TRP A 461 4.03 0.65 0.30
N VAL A 462 2.90 0.11 -0.16
CA VAL A 462 2.71 -1.35 -0.31
C VAL A 462 3.67 -1.91 -1.36
N ALA A 463 3.69 -1.32 -2.57
CA ALA A 463 4.49 -1.81 -3.69
C ALA A 463 5.99 -1.90 -3.35
N TYR A 464 6.54 -0.90 -2.67
CA TYR A 464 7.96 -0.88 -2.32
C TYR A 464 8.27 -1.69 -1.06
N CYS A 465 7.49 -1.52 0.03
CA CYS A 465 7.85 -2.09 1.33
C CYS A 465 7.46 -3.55 1.45
N VAL A 466 6.22 -3.91 1.08
CA VAL A 466 5.70 -5.25 1.29
C VAL A 466 6.40 -6.26 0.40
N TRP A 467 6.59 -5.94 -0.89
CA TRP A 467 7.30 -6.83 -1.83
C TRP A 467 8.78 -6.95 -1.50
N ALA A 468 9.47 -5.87 -1.11
CA ALA A 468 10.88 -5.96 -0.72
C ALA A 468 11.07 -6.79 0.56
N LEU A 469 10.23 -6.60 1.58
CA LEU A 469 10.28 -7.42 2.80
C LEU A 469 9.91 -8.88 2.50
N GLY A 470 8.89 -9.12 1.66
CA GLY A 470 8.51 -10.45 1.19
C GLY A 470 9.68 -11.16 0.49
N GLY A 471 10.31 -10.49 -0.47
CA GLY A 471 11.47 -11.02 -1.18
C GLY A 471 12.64 -11.34 -0.25
N SER A 472 12.92 -10.50 0.76
CA SER A 472 14.04 -10.72 1.69
C SER A 472 13.84 -11.89 2.64
N LEU A 473 12.59 -12.28 2.91
CA LEU A 473 12.23 -13.31 3.90
C LEU A 473 11.71 -14.61 3.28
N ALA A 474 11.45 -14.64 1.97
CA ALA A 474 10.84 -15.78 1.28
C ALA A 474 11.71 -17.06 1.25
N LEU A 475 13.00 -16.94 1.42
CA LEU A 475 13.91 -18.09 1.39
C LEU A 475 14.81 -18.10 2.62
N VAL A 476 14.61 -19.09 3.45
CA VAL A 476 15.58 -19.45 4.49
C VAL A 476 16.83 -19.96 3.81
N ARG A 477 17.95 -19.37 4.16
CA ARG A 477 19.25 -19.85 3.70
C ARG A 477 19.58 -21.11 4.47
N PRO A 478 20.12 -22.18 3.79
CA PRO A 478 20.79 -23.22 4.52
C PRO A 478 21.86 -22.56 5.39
N ARG A 479 21.83 -22.79 6.70
CA ARG A 479 22.97 -22.46 7.55
C ARG A 479 24.19 -23.10 6.89
N PRO A 480 25.29 -22.35 6.66
CA PRO A 480 26.51 -22.97 6.19
C PRO A 480 26.86 -24.13 7.15
N GLU A 481 27.08 -25.31 6.61
CA GLU A 481 27.37 -26.52 7.40
C GLU A 481 28.51 -26.30 8.40
N GLY A 482 29.46 -25.40 8.09
CA GLY A 482 30.52 -24.96 8.99
C GLY A 482 30.05 -24.26 10.28
N ALA A 483 28.94 -23.52 10.26
CA ALA A 483 28.44 -22.84 11.44
C ALA A 483 27.89 -23.82 12.51
N ARG A 484 27.46 -25.00 12.12
CA ARG A 484 27.10 -26.07 13.07
C ARG A 484 28.32 -26.76 13.68
N LEU A 485 29.43 -26.78 12.96
CA LEU A 485 30.68 -27.34 13.45
C LEU A 485 31.35 -26.38 14.43
N GLU A 486 31.38 -25.08 14.14
CA GLU A 486 31.94 -24.05 15.03
C GLU A 486 31.13 -23.90 16.33
N GLU A 487 29.77 -23.99 16.27
CA GLU A 487 28.94 -24.00 17.47
C GLU A 487 29.13 -25.26 18.34
N ARG A 488 29.51 -26.40 17.75
CA ARG A 488 29.81 -27.64 18.47
C ARG A 488 31.24 -27.68 19.04
N LEU A 489 32.15 -26.92 18.45
CA LEU A 489 33.54 -26.82 18.87
C LEU A 489 33.82 -25.62 19.76
N ALA A 490 32.85 -24.72 19.97
CA ALA A 490 33.00 -23.63 20.89
C ALA A 490 33.10 -24.19 22.34
N PRO A 491 34.17 -23.86 23.07
CA PRO A 491 34.33 -24.34 24.46
C PRO A 491 33.14 -23.81 25.30
N ALA A 492 32.63 -24.68 26.18
CA ALA A 492 31.55 -24.33 27.09
C ALA A 492 31.92 -23.06 27.89
N PRO A 493 31.02 -22.09 28.08
CA PRO A 493 31.32 -20.89 28.86
C PRO A 493 31.77 -21.35 30.27
N ARG A 494 32.98 -20.92 30.67
CA ARG A 494 33.49 -21.14 32.01
C ARG A 494 32.50 -20.51 32.98
N ALA A 495 31.91 -21.35 33.84
CA ALA A 495 31.10 -20.89 34.96
C ALA A 495 32.01 -20.05 35.88
N SER A 496 31.73 -18.76 35.97
CA SER A 496 32.26 -17.84 36.97
C SER A 496 31.19 -17.54 38.01
#